data_a82204b27f8aaf6742d9e23afa21dbd1
#
_entry.id   a82204b27f8aaf6742d9e23afa21dbd1
#
_cell.length_a   1.000
_cell.length_b   1.000
_cell.length_c   1.000
_cell.angle_alpha   90.00
_cell.angle_beta   90.00
_cell.angle_gamma   90.00
#
_symmetry.space_group_name_H-M   'P 1'
#
loop_
_entity.id
_entity.type
_entity.pdbx_description
1 polymer ?
#
loop_
_entity_poly.entity_id
_entity_poly.type
_entity_poly.pdbx_seq_one_letter_code
_entity_poly.pdbx_strand_id
1 'polypeptide(L)'
;MTVLFSRTLPLIRYELTDSIRLSRERCSCGLPFALLEAVEGRTEDTLSLPGRHGAVRVHPIVFHTALEALAPSGWQVEQQPNRLLVRLVAPAGDTELVRRRVQEALADLTIEAIAVEVVAVTALERTRLGKILLVKVLAA
;
A
#
# COMPACT_ATOMS: atom_id res chain seq x y z
N MET A 1 -11.94 11.36 14.59
CA MET A 1 -12.35 10.41 15.66
C MET A 1 -12.12 11.05 17.02
N THR A 2 -12.99 10.84 17.98
CA THR A 2 -12.82 11.25 19.38
C THR A 2 -13.11 10.05 20.27
N VAL A 3 -12.18 9.73 21.16
CA VAL A 3 -12.31 8.61 22.12
C VAL A 3 -12.46 9.22 23.53
N LEU A 4 -13.68 9.20 24.06
CA LEU A 4 -14.01 9.83 25.34
C LEU A 4 -13.65 8.99 26.57
N PHE A 5 -13.46 7.68 26.39
CA PHE A 5 -13.30 6.73 27.50
C PHE A 5 -11.86 6.25 27.70
N SER A 6 -10.93 6.63 26.83
CA SER A 6 -9.52 6.27 27.00
C SER A 6 -8.82 7.28 27.91
N ARG A 7 -8.43 6.82 29.10
CA ARG A 7 -7.65 7.63 30.06
C ARG A 7 -6.18 7.63 29.76
N THR A 8 -5.68 6.61 29.08
CA THR A 8 -4.26 6.42 28.77
C THR A 8 -3.84 7.16 27.51
N LEU A 9 -4.72 7.18 26.49
CA LEU A 9 -4.50 7.88 25.22
C LEU A 9 -5.81 8.53 24.77
N PRO A 10 -6.15 9.69 25.28
CA PRO A 10 -7.37 10.40 24.84
C PRO A 10 -7.14 10.96 23.45
N LEU A 11 -7.84 10.45 22.46
CA LEU A 11 -7.87 11.00 21.10
C LEU A 11 -9.02 12.01 21.01
N ILE A 12 -8.68 13.28 20.82
CA ILE A 12 -9.66 14.36 20.66
C ILE A 12 -9.52 14.92 19.25
N ARG A 13 -10.59 14.82 18.46
CA ARG A 13 -10.64 15.31 17.06
C ARG A 13 -9.50 14.76 16.20
N TYR A 14 -9.06 13.53 16.49
CA TYR A 14 -7.99 12.88 15.74
C TYR A 14 -8.47 12.58 14.32
N GLU A 15 -7.73 13.06 13.33
CA GLU A 15 -7.99 12.80 11.92
C GLU A 15 -7.42 11.44 11.53
N LEU A 16 -8.29 10.59 10.96
CA LEU A 16 -7.89 9.34 10.33
C LEU A 16 -7.82 9.59 8.82
N THR A 17 -6.66 9.35 8.24
CA THR A 17 -6.43 9.52 6.79
C THR A 17 -6.59 8.22 6.02
N ASP A 18 -7.04 7.16 6.71
CA ASP A 18 -7.28 5.86 6.09
C ASP A 18 -8.54 5.89 5.23
N SER A 19 -8.43 5.38 4.00
CA SER A 19 -9.57 5.12 3.12
C SER A 19 -10.22 3.81 3.54
N ILE A 20 -11.52 3.86 3.83
CA ILE A 20 -12.29 2.70 4.25
C ILE A 20 -13.51 2.53 3.36
N ARG A 21 -13.93 1.28 3.13
CA ARG A 21 -15.18 0.95 2.49
C ARG A 21 -16.14 0.38 3.50
N LEU A 22 -17.32 1.00 3.58
CA LEU A 22 -18.39 0.54 4.45
C LEU A 22 -19.38 -0.30 3.63
N SER A 23 -19.79 -1.44 4.19
CA SER A 23 -20.86 -2.24 3.64
C SER A 23 -22.22 -1.56 3.86
N ARG A 24 -23.15 -1.77 2.93
CA ARG A 24 -24.55 -1.38 3.09
C ARG A 24 -25.36 -2.39 3.90
N GLU A 25 -24.79 -3.55 4.15
CA GLU A 25 -25.42 -4.61 4.92
C GLU A 25 -25.32 -4.36 6.42
N ARG A 26 -26.28 -4.92 7.16
CA ARG A 26 -26.22 -4.91 8.62
C ARG A 26 -25.41 -6.09 9.13
N CYS A 27 -24.74 -5.88 10.26
CA CYS A 27 -24.04 -6.97 10.92
C CYS A 27 -25.03 -8.07 11.36
N SER A 28 -24.71 -9.32 11.09
CA SER A 28 -25.51 -10.48 11.54
C SER A 28 -25.59 -10.61 13.07
N CYS A 29 -24.68 -9.92 13.80
CA CYS A 29 -24.71 -9.87 15.26
C CYS A 29 -25.83 -8.96 15.85
N GLY A 30 -26.56 -8.21 15.00
CA GLY A 30 -27.67 -7.32 15.40
C GLY A 30 -27.25 -5.98 16.00
N LEU A 31 -25.95 -5.71 16.13
CA LEU A 31 -25.47 -4.41 16.62
C LEU A 31 -25.68 -3.30 15.59
N PRO A 32 -25.95 -2.06 16.00
CA PRO A 32 -26.27 -0.94 15.10
C PRO A 32 -25.03 -0.28 14.49
N PHE A 33 -23.90 -0.99 14.40
CA PHE A 33 -22.66 -0.48 13.83
C PHE A 33 -22.58 -0.74 12.33
N ALA A 34 -21.96 0.21 11.61
CA ALA A 34 -21.62 -0.01 10.21
C ALA A 34 -20.56 -1.12 10.08
N LEU A 35 -20.76 -1.98 9.10
CA LEU A 35 -19.76 -3.00 8.75
C LEU A 35 -18.65 -2.38 7.92
N LEU A 36 -17.42 -2.64 8.32
CA LEU A 36 -16.24 -2.34 7.53
C LEU A 36 -16.02 -3.47 6.54
N GLU A 37 -16.17 -3.18 5.26
CA GLU A 37 -15.94 -4.14 4.17
C GLU A 37 -14.45 -4.25 3.84
N ALA A 38 -13.76 -3.10 3.79
CA ALA A 38 -12.33 -3.04 3.49
C ALA A 38 -11.66 -1.82 4.12
N VAL A 39 -10.38 -1.96 4.44
CA VAL A 39 -9.45 -0.86 4.69
C VAL A 39 -8.52 -0.79 3.49
N GLU A 40 -8.65 0.27 2.69
CA GLU A 40 -7.93 0.42 1.42
C GLU A 40 -6.51 0.99 1.60
N GLY A 41 -6.19 1.48 2.80
CA GLY A 41 -4.93 2.13 3.13
C GLY A 41 -5.03 3.65 3.12
N ARG A 42 -3.90 4.32 3.20
CA ARG A 42 -3.87 5.79 3.25
C ARG A 42 -3.95 6.38 1.86
N THR A 43 -4.77 7.42 1.72
CA THR A 43 -4.91 8.14 0.45
C THR A 43 -3.58 8.75 -0.02
N GLU A 44 -2.74 9.18 0.92
CA GLU A 44 -1.42 9.79 0.68
C GLU A 44 -0.40 8.82 0.09
N ASP A 45 -0.57 7.52 0.35
CA ASP A 45 0.35 6.46 -0.10
C ASP A 45 -0.09 5.85 -1.45
N THR A 46 -1.08 6.43 -2.13
CA THR A 46 -1.63 5.90 -3.37
C THR A 46 -0.84 6.39 -4.58
N LEU A 47 -0.37 5.46 -5.40
CA LEU A 47 0.24 5.78 -6.70
C LEU A 47 -0.83 6.08 -7.76
N SER A 48 -0.49 6.95 -8.70
CA SER A 48 -1.28 7.17 -9.92
C SER A 48 -0.48 6.68 -11.12
N LEU A 49 -0.85 5.53 -11.66
CA LEU A 49 -0.13 4.88 -12.74
C LEU A 49 -0.94 4.91 -14.04
N PRO A 50 -0.28 4.97 -15.21
CA PRO A 50 -0.96 4.93 -16.49
C PRO A 50 -1.55 3.54 -16.73
N GLY A 51 -2.86 3.45 -16.85
CA GLY A 51 -3.57 2.23 -17.25
C GLY A 51 -4.13 2.35 -18.66
N ARG A 52 -4.69 1.24 -19.17
CA ARG A 52 -5.23 1.15 -20.55
C ARG A 52 -6.31 2.21 -20.87
N HIS A 53 -7.11 2.58 -19.88
CA HIS A 53 -8.25 3.50 -20.06
C HIS A 53 -8.08 4.84 -19.30
N GLY A 54 -6.87 5.16 -18.87
CA GLY A 54 -6.55 6.36 -18.10
C GLY A 54 -5.74 6.07 -16.85
N ALA A 55 -5.57 7.08 -15.99
CA ALA A 55 -4.82 6.91 -14.75
C ALA A 55 -5.56 5.97 -13.77
N VAL A 56 -4.84 5.00 -13.25
CA VAL A 56 -5.32 4.03 -12.25
C VAL A 56 -4.67 4.32 -10.91
N ARG A 57 -5.48 4.38 -9.87
CA ARG A 57 -4.99 4.55 -8.49
C ARG A 57 -4.61 3.18 -7.92
N VAL A 58 -3.37 3.05 -7.47
CA VAL A 58 -2.82 1.81 -6.91
C VAL A 58 -2.48 2.03 -5.45
N HIS A 59 -3.22 1.37 -4.57
CA HIS A 59 -2.98 1.41 -3.13
C HIS A 59 -1.84 0.47 -2.72
N PRO A 60 -1.12 0.76 -1.62
CA PRO A 60 -0.05 -0.08 -1.10
C PRO A 60 -0.44 -1.54 -0.87
N ILE A 61 -1.72 -1.80 -0.60
CA ILE A 61 -2.24 -3.15 -0.37
C ILE A 61 -2.02 -4.08 -1.58
N VAL A 62 -2.01 -3.55 -2.80
CA VAL A 62 -1.75 -4.32 -4.02
C VAL A 62 -0.35 -4.92 -3.98
N PHE A 63 0.65 -4.11 -3.61
CA PHE A 63 2.03 -4.56 -3.46
C PHE A 63 2.19 -5.48 -2.25
N HIS A 64 1.50 -5.19 -1.15
CA HIS A 64 1.52 -6.04 0.03
C HIS A 64 1.03 -7.45 -0.32
N THR A 65 -0.13 -7.58 -0.94
CA THR A 65 -0.70 -8.87 -1.34
C THR A 65 0.20 -9.61 -2.35
N ALA A 66 0.79 -8.89 -3.33
CA ALA A 66 1.69 -9.50 -4.31
C ALA A 66 2.97 -10.07 -3.67
N LEU A 67 3.43 -9.46 -2.56
CA LEU A 67 4.69 -9.80 -1.91
C LEU A 67 4.53 -10.67 -0.66
N GLU A 68 3.33 -10.79 -0.10
CA GLU A 68 3.07 -11.48 1.16
C GLU A 68 3.56 -12.93 1.15
N ALA A 69 3.31 -13.66 0.07
CA ALA A 69 3.74 -15.06 -0.07
C ALA A 69 5.28 -15.24 -0.10
N LEU A 70 6.03 -14.18 -0.37
CA LEU A 70 7.48 -14.19 -0.41
C LEU A 70 8.11 -13.83 0.94
N ALA A 71 7.30 -13.41 1.90
CA ALA A 71 7.66 -13.05 3.28
C ALA A 71 8.93 -12.18 3.37
N PRO A 72 9.07 -11.08 2.62
CA PRO A 72 10.24 -10.23 2.71
C PRO A 72 10.30 -9.56 4.09
N SER A 73 11.51 -9.33 4.60
CA SER A 73 11.71 -8.58 5.86
C SER A 73 11.29 -7.11 5.76
N GLY A 74 11.15 -6.60 4.53
CA GLY A 74 10.64 -5.27 4.24
C GLY A 74 10.65 -4.98 2.74
N TRP A 75 9.78 -4.08 2.32
CA TRP A 75 9.72 -3.63 0.93
C TRP A 75 9.33 -2.15 0.85
N GLN A 76 9.69 -1.52 -0.25
CA GLN A 76 9.34 -0.15 -0.57
C GLN A 76 9.19 -0.02 -2.09
N VAL A 77 8.14 0.64 -2.54
CA VAL A 77 7.90 0.94 -3.96
C VAL A 77 8.04 2.43 -4.19
N GLU A 78 8.80 2.80 -5.20
CA GLU A 78 9.04 4.18 -5.60
C GLU A 78 8.58 4.36 -7.05
N GLN A 79 7.65 5.27 -7.25
CA GLN A 79 7.23 5.67 -8.59
C GLN A 79 8.28 6.60 -9.19
N GLN A 80 8.83 6.22 -10.32
CA GLN A 80 9.69 7.04 -11.16
C GLN A 80 8.97 7.35 -12.48
N PRO A 81 9.42 8.32 -13.30
CA PRO A 81 8.68 8.77 -14.48
C PRO A 81 8.25 7.64 -15.43
N ASN A 82 9.07 6.61 -15.62
CA ASN A 82 8.83 5.54 -16.58
C ASN A 82 8.91 4.13 -15.98
N ARG A 83 9.05 4.01 -14.66
CA ARG A 83 9.19 2.71 -13.99
C ARG A 83 8.74 2.76 -12.53
N LEU A 84 8.51 1.59 -11.98
CA LEU A 84 8.42 1.37 -10.54
C LEU A 84 9.72 0.72 -10.07
N LEU A 85 10.37 1.33 -9.08
CA LEU A 85 11.51 0.75 -8.40
C LEU A 85 11.05 0.09 -7.11
N VAL A 86 11.17 -1.23 -7.02
CA VAL A 86 10.85 -2.02 -5.83
C VAL A 86 12.14 -2.31 -5.08
N ARG A 87 12.30 -1.73 -3.90
CA ARG A 87 13.38 -2.06 -2.97
C ARG A 87 12.94 -3.18 -2.05
N LEU A 88 13.73 -4.21 -1.93
CA LEU A 88 13.41 -5.40 -1.17
C LEU A 88 14.50 -5.69 -0.14
N VAL A 89 14.12 -5.80 1.12
CA VAL A 89 14.99 -6.37 2.17
C VAL A 89 14.59 -7.82 2.32
N ALA A 90 15.38 -8.70 1.70
CA ALA A 90 15.19 -10.15 1.81
C ALA A 90 16.55 -10.84 1.96
N PRO A 91 16.62 -11.99 2.63
CA PRO A 91 17.69 -12.92 2.37
C PRO A 91 17.62 -13.26 0.89
N ALA A 92 18.73 -13.27 0.17
CA ALA A 92 18.90 -13.38 -1.29
C ALA A 92 17.70 -14.03 -2.01
N GLY A 93 16.64 -13.24 -2.20
CA GLY A 93 15.40 -13.70 -2.80
C GLY A 93 15.45 -13.53 -4.32
N ASP A 94 14.69 -14.33 -5.02
CA ASP A 94 14.53 -14.25 -6.46
C ASP A 94 13.86 -12.93 -6.85
N THR A 95 14.67 -11.92 -7.18
CA THR A 95 14.19 -10.60 -7.62
C THR A 95 13.32 -10.70 -8.86
N GLU A 96 13.54 -11.73 -9.69
CA GLU A 96 12.73 -12.01 -10.87
C GLU A 96 11.33 -12.49 -10.49
N LEU A 97 11.21 -13.32 -9.48
CA LEU A 97 9.91 -13.75 -8.96
C LEU A 97 9.13 -12.56 -8.37
N VAL A 98 9.80 -11.70 -7.62
CA VAL A 98 9.20 -10.45 -7.09
C VAL A 98 8.71 -9.57 -8.23
N ARG A 99 9.56 -9.35 -9.25
CA ARG A 99 9.20 -8.55 -10.43
C ARG A 99 7.95 -9.08 -11.11
N ARG A 100 7.92 -10.39 -11.36
CA ARG A 100 6.78 -11.05 -12.00
C ARG A 100 5.49 -10.90 -11.18
N ARG A 101 5.53 -11.13 -9.87
CA ARG A 101 4.37 -10.99 -8.99
C ARG A 101 3.80 -9.57 -8.97
N VAL A 102 4.68 -8.57 -8.92
CA VAL A 102 4.26 -7.17 -8.99
C VAL A 102 3.65 -6.85 -10.36
N GLN A 103 4.25 -7.33 -11.44
CA GLN A 103 3.71 -7.15 -12.80
C GLN A 103 2.33 -7.81 -12.97
N GLU A 104 2.15 -9.04 -12.48
CA GLU A 104 0.85 -9.74 -12.48
C GLU A 104 -0.22 -8.91 -11.76
N ALA A 105 0.09 -8.44 -10.53
CA ALA A 105 -0.84 -7.62 -9.75
C ALA A 105 -1.18 -6.27 -10.41
N LEU A 106 -0.25 -5.67 -11.15
CA LEU A 106 -0.51 -4.46 -11.92
C LEU A 106 -1.34 -4.74 -13.18
N ALA A 107 -1.09 -5.88 -13.85
CA ALA A 107 -1.85 -6.28 -15.03
C ALA A 107 -3.33 -6.53 -14.69
N ASP A 108 -3.63 -7.11 -13.53
CA ASP A 108 -5.00 -7.27 -13.02
C ASP A 108 -5.73 -5.92 -12.87
N LEU A 109 -4.97 -4.83 -12.70
CA LEU A 109 -5.47 -3.46 -12.67
C LEU A 109 -5.40 -2.74 -14.03
N THR A 110 -5.17 -3.48 -15.12
CA THR A 110 -5.02 -2.94 -16.49
C THR A 110 -3.80 -2.02 -16.68
N ILE A 111 -2.77 -2.18 -15.86
CA ILE A 111 -1.50 -1.43 -15.93
C ILE A 111 -0.44 -2.36 -16.49
N GLU A 112 -0.17 -2.26 -17.79
CA GLU A 112 0.78 -3.14 -18.50
C GLU A 112 2.05 -2.41 -18.96
N ALA A 113 1.99 -1.09 -19.08
CA ALA A 113 3.02 -0.30 -19.77
C ALA A 113 4.14 0.23 -18.87
N ILE A 114 4.13 -0.11 -17.56
CA ILE A 114 5.14 0.37 -16.64
C ILE A 114 6.22 -0.69 -16.39
N ALA A 115 7.48 -0.31 -16.54
CA ALA A 115 8.59 -1.19 -16.20
C ALA A 115 8.69 -1.37 -14.68
N VAL A 116 8.90 -2.60 -14.22
CA VAL A 116 9.17 -2.92 -12.81
C VAL A 116 10.62 -3.35 -12.65
N GLU A 117 11.37 -2.59 -11.88
CA GLU A 117 12.75 -2.89 -11.50
C GLU A 117 12.78 -3.29 -10.03
N VAL A 118 13.46 -4.39 -9.70
CA VAL A 118 13.58 -4.87 -8.33
C VAL A 118 15.05 -4.83 -7.91
N VAL A 119 15.31 -4.20 -6.78
CA VAL A 119 16.66 -4.07 -6.22
C VAL A 119 16.66 -4.61 -4.78
N ALA A 120 17.55 -5.56 -4.52
CA ALA A 120 17.82 -6.01 -3.17
C ALA A 120 18.64 -4.96 -2.42
N VAL A 121 18.19 -4.63 -1.20
CA VAL A 121 18.85 -3.66 -0.33
C VAL A 121 19.03 -4.23 1.08
N THR A 122 20.01 -3.74 1.80
CA THR A 122 20.24 -4.15 3.19
C THR A 122 19.31 -3.48 4.18
N ALA A 123 18.80 -2.29 3.83
CA ALA A 123 17.85 -1.55 4.64
C ALA A 123 16.99 -0.64 3.75
N LEU A 124 15.76 -0.36 4.20
CA LEU A 124 14.86 0.59 3.55
C LEU A 124 15.11 2.01 4.05
N GLU A 125 14.84 2.97 3.19
CA GLU A 125 14.92 4.37 3.54
C GLU A 125 13.84 4.74 4.57
N ARG A 126 14.26 5.53 5.56
CA ARG A 126 13.37 6.04 6.61
C ARG A 126 13.22 7.56 6.50
N THR A 127 12.06 8.05 6.87
CA THR A 127 11.84 9.49 7.06
C THR A 127 12.69 10.00 8.24
N ARG A 128 12.78 11.32 8.39
CA ARG A 128 13.43 11.97 9.55
C ARG A 128 12.85 11.52 10.91
N LEU A 129 11.59 11.04 10.92
CA LEU A 129 10.89 10.51 12.09
C LEU A 129 11.04 8.99 12.24
N GLY A 130 11.90 8.35 11.44
CA GLY A 130 12.17 6.91 11.50
C GLY A 130 11.11 6.02 10.83
N LYS A 131 10.05 6.57 10.22
CA LYS A 131 9.03 5.80 9.51
C LYS A 131 9.53 5.33 8.15
N ILE A 132 9.14 4.13 7.74
CA ILE A 132 9.31 3.63 6.38
C ILE A 132 8.04 4.01 5.62
N LEU A 133 8.18 4.75 4.51
CA LEU A 133 7.11 4.97 3.56
C LEU A 133 7.10 3.78 2.60
N LEU A 134 6.06 2.97 2.65
CA LEU A 134 5.94 1.79 1.78
C LEU A 134 5.86 2.18 0.30
N VAL A 135 5.26 3.32 0.03
CA VAL A 135 5.13 3.85 -1.32
C VAL A 135 5.64 5.29 -1.35
N LYS A 136 6.41 5.61 -2.38
CA LYS A 136 6.93 6.96 -2.63
C LYS A 136 6.60 7.40 -4.04
N VAL A 137 6.07 8.61 -4.15
CA VAL A 137 5.98 9.34 -5.41
C VAL A 137 7.14 10.32 -5.44
N LEU A 138 8.02 10.22 -6.44
CA LEU A 138 8.98 11.30 -6.67
C LEU A 138 8.19 12.51 -7.17
N ALA A 139 8.27 13.60 -6.42
CA ALA A 139 7.78 14.89 -6.90
C ALA A 139 8.52 15.22 -8.21
N ALA A 140 7.75 15.56 -9.22
CA ALA A 140 8.25 15.99 -10.52
C ALA A 140 9.06 17.28 -10.39
#